data_0266ff3c413bde852bf4de25af381c39
#
_entry.id   0266ff3c413bde852bf4de25af381c39
#
_cell.length_a   1.000
_cell.length_b   1.000
_cell.length_c   1.000
_cell.angle_alpha   90.00
_cell.angle_beta   90.00
_cell.angle_gamma   90.00
#
_symmetry.space_group_name_H-M   'P 1'
#
loop_
_entity.id
_entity.type
_entity.pdbx_description
1 polymer ?
#
loop_
_entity_poly.entity_id
_entity_poly.type
_entity_poly.pdbx_seq_one_letter_code
_entity_poly.pdbx_strand_id
1 'polypeptide(L)'
;MKKTICFIAVILLGFSLFSQASADSSNEFYEKVEEWETWNLIEKQPLLRPFTTTRIKEILKTVSNCGNKKAAEDAKTLYGKYFEKKVDLKFSNFNSLKNSSLQEKNTFYSWLNYAVTGDLLFKDIIGAGFNVGAVSFYGKKNLAYYEREGFSFSDGFYIGKVYTAPEVDTAFSLEYGGFFVQTGINHISFGPFSGDNINFSHTARHTGNFSLGYSNKKFTYTNLMSILTAEADWNADSLSFRGYVPEKYLFTQSYQFNFKNFFAAFYQSVILGGRFEPAYFIPMLYVVTEGITGYNLDNIFYGVTSGFNIYDFSLKGNFYLDDVGFYDESGGIDFAGTIKLRAALQLGLDWRPKENFLINKISGNYTMVTPYMYTHVSKYSNEKEDFTMLPVNYQIYTTGGTNIGTSLHPNSDKISLEAEFNPVKNIKFRLLGTMIRHGNINESITTEEAIKYLEAEKGNFKTDGSIYNTPYVPGLGVNRASPWLTTRFLKQDTIEYTWQLKLGAEYRFPKTKAGEFTLGAEYMFEFIKNYGVGRDLFPGQGTESLTTKDVENAINLWESNLKDVKNHYLRITAKLTV
;
A
#
# COMPACT_ATOMS: atom_id res chain seq x y z
N MET A 1 -5.19 -19.84 31.99
CA MET A 1 -3.86 -19.23 32.02
C MET A 1 -2.72 -20.24 31.86
N LYS A 2 -2.47 -21.20 32.78
CA LYS A 2 -1.33 -22.17 32.61
C LYS A 2 -1.39 -22.96 31.29
N LYS A 3 -2.57 -23.42 30.86
CA LYS A 3 -2.72 -24.17 29.59
C LYS A 3 -2.49 -23.30 28.34
N THR A 4 -2.85 -22.01 28.38
CA THR A 4 -2.63 -21.07 27.27
C THR A 4 -1.15 -20.68 27.16
N ILE A 5 -0.46 -20.52 28.29
CA ILE A 5 0.99 -20.26 28.32
C ILE A 5 1.77 -21.47 27.85
N CYS A 6 1.36 -22.70 28.23
CA CYS A 6 1.95 -23.93 27.69
C CYS A 6 1.69 -24.10 26.20
N PHE A 7 0.52 -23.72 25.69
CA PHE A 7 0.21 -23.82 24.26
C PHE A 7 1.04 -22.85 23.42
N ILE A 8 1.21 -21.60 23.91
CA ILE A 8 2.11 -20.61 23.30
C ILE A 8 3.58 -21.08 23.39
N ALA A 9 3.99 -21.64 24.54
CA ALA A 9 5.34 -22.20 24.72
C ALA A 9 5.60 -23.43 23.83
N VAL A 10 4.60 -24.27 23.60
CA VAL A 10 4.70 -25.45 22.71
C VAL A 10 4.75 -25.03 21.26
N ILE A 11 4.01 -23.98 20.85
CA ILE A 11 4.13 -23.39 19.50
C ILE A 11 5.52 -22.77 19.32
N LEU A 12 6.04 -22.07 20.34
CA LEU A 12 7.39 -21.47 20.31
C LEU A 12 8.52 -22.50 20.32
N LEU A 13 8.30 -23.69 20.91
CA LEU A 13 9.30 -24.76 21.00
C LEU A 13 9.27 -25.73 19.81
N GLY A 14 8.17 -25.78 19.04
CA GLY A 14 8.01 -26.69 17.91
C GLY A 14 8.57 -26.20 16.57
N PHE A 15 8.84 -24.90 16.44
CA PHE A 15 9.39 -24.27 15.23
C PHE A 15 10.78 -23.72 15.50
N SER A 16 11.77 -24.57 15.60
CA SER A 16 13.14 -24.15 15.52
C SER A 16 13.49 -23.87 14.05
N LEU A 17 13.99 -22.65 13.76
CA LEU A 17 15.01 -22.37 12.75
C LEU A 17 14.54 -21.52 11.54
N PHE A 18 15.02 -20.15 11.40
CA PHE A 18 15.31 -19.56 10.06
C PHE A 18 14.86 -18.10 9.79
N SER A 19 15.65 -17.28 9.07
CA SER A 19 15.57 -15.84 8.74
C SER A 19 14.67 -15.48 7.50
N GLN A 20 14.26 -14.18 7.19
CA GLN A 20 12.93 -13.89 6.64
C GLN A 20 12.84 -12.99 5.38
N ALA A 21 13.64 -13.11 4.34
CA ALA A 21 13.47 -12.25 3.17
C ALA A 21 12.33 -12.70 2.23
N SER A 22 11.96 -13.98 2.26
CA SER A 22 10.93 -14.54 1.38
C SER A 22 9.48 -14.34 1.88
N ALA A 23 9.30 -13.78 3.07
CA ALA A 23 7.97 -13.54 3.62
C ALA A 23 7.63 -12.05 3.81
N ASP A 24 8.64 -11.18 3.91
CA ASP A 24 8.48 -9.74 4.20
C ASP A 24 8.92 -8.89 3.01
N SER A 25 7.97 -8.31 2.30
CA SER A 25 8.21 -7.44 1.14
C SER A 25 8.87 -6.10 1.49
N SER A 26 8.91 -5.71 2.76
CA SER A 26 9.58 -4.50 3.26
C SER A 26 11.02 -4.74 3.73
N ASN A 27 11.54 -5.97 3.59
CA ASN A 27 12.86 -6.34 4.05
C ASN A 27 13.98 -5.53 3.36
N GLU A 28 15.05 -5.21 4.10
CA GLU A 28 16.23 -4.47 3.58
C GLU A 28 16.87 -5.11 2.33
N PHE A 29 16.65 -6.39 2.11
CA PHE A 29 17.07 -7.11 0.90
C PHE A 29 16.54 -6.46 -0.37
N TYR A 30 15.28 -5.99 -0.39
CA TYR A 30 14.65 -5.41 -1.58
C TYR A 30 15.22 -4.04 -1.93
N GLU A 31 15.65 -3.24 -0.94
CA GLU A 31 16.42 -2.00 -1.20
C GLU A 31 17.77 -2.31 -1.84
N LYS A 32 18.44 -3.39 -1.40
CA LYS A 32 19.69 -3.86 -2.01
C LYS A 32 19.51 -4.40 -3.41
N VAL A 33 18.40 -5.10 -3.68
CA VAL A 33 18.08 -5.55 -5.04
C VAL A 33 17.93 -4.34 -5.97
N GLU A 34 17.24 -3.28 -5.58
CA GLU A 34 17.14 -2.05 -6.37
C GLU A 34 18.51 -1.38 -6.60
N GLU A 35 19.38 -1.37 -5.60
CA GLU A 35 20.76 -0.87 -5.73
C GLU A 35 21.53 -1.67 -6.78
N TRP A 36 21.46 -3.01 -6.71
CA TRP A 36 22.16 -3.91 -7.64
C TRP A 36 21.59 -3.89 -9.07
N GLU A 37 20.28 -3.73 -9.20
CA GLU A 37 19.62 -3.49 -10.49
C GLU A 37 20.07 -2.16 -11.11
N THR A 38 20.10 -1.07 -10.31
CA THR A 38 20.58 0.25 -10.77
C THR A 38 22.02 0.18 -11.28
N TRP A 39 22.86 -0.61 -10.62
CA TRP A 39 24.25 -0.82 -11.04
C TRP A 39 24.41 -1.82 -12.18
N ASN A 40 23.33 -2.41 -12.68
CA ASN A 40 23.32 -3.47 -13.68
C ASN A 40 24.16 -4.70 -13.27
N LEU A 41 24.22 -5.04 -11.99
CA LEU A 41 24.87 -6.25 -11.48
C LEU A 41 23.96 -7.47 -11.63
N ILE A 42 22.66 -7.24 -11.64
CA ILE A 42 21.62 -8.23 -11.91
C ILE A 42 20.58 -7.66 -12.89
N GLU A 43 19.88 -8.53 -13.58
CA GLU A 43 18.73 -8.18 -14.42
C GLU A 43 17.58 -7.64 -13.55
N LYS A 44 16.63 -6.93 -14.17
CA LYS A 44 15.39 -6.51 -13.47
C LYS A 44 14.64 -7.73 -12.94
N GLN A 45 14.37 -7.74 -11.66
CA GLN A 45 13.62 -8.78 -10.98
C GLN A 45 12.10 -8.63 -11.18
N PRO A 46 11.30 -9.67 -10.87
CA PRO A 46 9.84 -9.60 -10.92
C PRO A 46 9.28 -8.41 -10.14
N LEU A 47 8.17 -7.84 -10.62
CA LEU A 47 7.49 -6.73 -9.93
C LEU A 47 6.79 -7.17 -8.65
N LEU A 48 6.43 -8.47 -8.53
CA LEU A 48 5.80 -9.03 -7.34
C LEU A 48 6.84 -9.33 -6.25
N ARG A 49 6.59 -8.87 -5.04
CA ARG A 49 7.33 -9.18 -3.81
C ARG A 49 6.37 -9.70 -2.73
N PRO A 50 6.82 -10.58 -1.83
CA PRO A 50 8.18 -11.11 -1.68
C PRO A 50 8.54 -12.12 -2.77
N PHE A 51 9.87 -12.25 -3.03
CA PHE A 51 10.39 -13.26 -3.96
C PHE A 51 10.43 -14.64 -3.31
N THR A 52 10.46 -15.69 -4.13
CA THR A 52 10.71 -17.05 -3.66
C THR A 52 12.08 -17.17 -3.00
N THR A 53 12.22 -18.06 -2.03
CA THR A 53 13.50 -18.30 -1.33
C THR A 53 14.61 -18.74 -2.29
N THR A 54 14.27 -19.52 -3.32
CA THR A 54 15.19 -19.95 -4.39
C THR A 54 15.77 -18.73 -5.12
N ARG A 55 14.90 -17.82 -5.54
CA ARG A 55 15.32 -16.60 -6.25
C ARG A 55 16.19 -15.68 -5.40
N ILE A 56 15.84 -15.50 -4.13
CA ILE A 56 16.67 -14.73 -3.18
C ILE A 56 18.08 -15.30 -3.12
N LYS A 57 18.19 -16.64 -3.00
CA LYS A 57 19.49 -17.30 -2.97
C LYS A 57 20.27 -17.10 -4.26
N GLU A 58 19.63 -17.23 -5.42
CA GLU A 58 20.27 -17.02 -6.72
C GLU A 58 20.79 -15.58 -6.90
N ILE A 59 20.00 -14.58 -6.52
CA ILE A 59 20.40 -13.17 -6.54
C ILE A 59 21.65 -12.99 -5.68
N LEU A 60 21.60 -13.44 -4.43
CA LEU A 60 22.72 -13.29 -3.49
C LEU A 60 23.97 -14.00 -3.97
N LYS A 61 23.88 -15.22 -4.52
CA LYS A 61 25.00 -15.93 -5.14
C LYS A 61 25.58 -15.16 -6.33
N THR A 62 24.73 -14.64 -7.21
CA THR A 62 25.15 -13.87 -8.38
C THR A 62 25.94 -12.63 -7.99
N VAL A 63 25.40 -11.85 -7.05
CA VAL A 63 26.03 -10.61 -6.60
C VAL A 63 27.27 -10.88 -5.75
N SER A 64 27.30 -11.94 -4.94
CA SER A 64 28.49 -12.33 -4.15
C SER A 64 29.72 -12.62 -5.00
N ASN A 65 29.53 -12.96 -6.26
CA ASN A 65 30.59 -13.28 -7.23
C ASN A 65 30.83 -12.15 -8.25
N CYS A 66 30.19 -10.99 -8.10
CA CYS A 66 30.40 -9.86 -9.01
C CYS A 66 31.71 -9.10 -8.73
N GLY A 67 32.15 -8.31 -9.72
CA GLY A 67 33.39 -7.52 -9.58
C GLY A 67 33.30 -6.29 -8.65
N ASN A 68 32.09 -5.89 -8.22
CA ASN A 68 31.91 -4.78 -7.29
C ASN A 68 32.09 -5.28 -5.84
N LYS A 69 33.17 -4.83 -5.18
CA LYS A 69 33.53 -5.29 -3.82
C LYS A 69 32.44 -4.99 -2.78
N LYS A 70 31.85 -3.78 -2.82
CA LYS A 70 30.78 -3.37 -1.86
C LYS A 70 29.56 -4.27 -2.01
N ALA A 71 29.07 -4.44 -3.24
CA ALA A 71 27.92 -5.30 -3.51
C ALA A 71 28.18 -6.76 -3.11
N ALA A 72 29.38 -7.27 -3.42
CA ALA A 72 29.76 -8.64 -3.07
C ALA A 72 29.82 -8.87 -1.55
N GLU A 73 30.32 -7.91 -0.76
CA GLU A 73 30.32 -7.97 0.71
C GLU A 73 28.90 -7.90 1.29
N ASP A 74 28.07 -6.98 0.77
CA ASP A 74 26.66 -6.86 1.17
C ASP A 74 25.92 -8.17 0.91
N ALA A 75 26.07 -8.73 -0.30
CA ALA A 75 25.42 -9.98 -0.68
C ALA A 75 25.89 -11.18 0.16
N LYS A 76 27.19 -11.29 0.46
CA LYS A 76 27.73 -12.32 1.35
C LYS A 76 27.18 -12.19 2.76
N THR A 77 27.08 -10.96 3.28
CA THR A 77 26.52 -10.69 4.61
C THR A 77 25.04 -11.12 4.68
N LEU A 78 24.24 -10.75 3.68
CA LEU A 78 22.84 -11.16 3.59
C LEU A 78 22.69 -12.67 3.37
N TYR A 79 23.57 -13.29 2.56
CA TYR A 79 23.57 -14.73 2.36
C TYR A 79 23.82 -15.47 3.69
N GLY A 80 24.84 -15.06 4.46
CA GLY A 80 25.10 -15.62 5.79
C GLY A 80 23.90 -15.43 6.75
N LYS A 81 23.27 -14.25 6.69
CA LYS A 81 22.07 -13.95 7.51
C LYS A 81 20.89 -14.87 7.18
N TYR A 82 20.59 -15.10 5.89
CA TYR A 82 19.38 -15.84 5.48
C TYR A 82 19.59 -17.36 5.35
N PHE A 83 20.78 -17.84 4.99
CA PHE A 83 21.00 -19.24 4.65
C PHE A 83 21.98 -19.98 5.57
N GLU A 84 22.82 -19.29 6.34
CA GLU A 84 23.77 -19.93 7.25
C GLU A 84 23.31 -19.85 8.70
N LYS A 85 22.65 -18.78 9.09
CA LYS A 85 21.96 -18.69 10.38
C LYS A 85 20.58 -19.33 10.29
N LYS A 86 20.17 -19.98 11.36
CA LYS A 86 18.95 -20.77 11.37
C LYS A 86 17.72 -20.08 11.93
N VAL A 87 17.81 -19.11 12.83
CA VAL A 87 16.71 -18.33 13.41
C VAL A 87 17.21 -16.99 13.86
N ASP A 88 16.41 -15.98 13.68
CA ASP A 88 16.57 -14.71 14.39
C ASP A 88 15.36 -14.49 15.29
N LEU A 89 15.61 -14.11 16.53
CA LEU A 89 14.63 -13.52 17.43
C LEU A 89 14.73 -12.01 17.29
N LYS A 90 13.67 -11.37 16.87
CA LYS A 90 13.61 -9.92 16.70
C LYS A 90 12.82 -9.28 17.81
N PHE A 91 13.38 -8.26 18.41
CA PHE A 91 12.72 -7.38 19.37
C PHE A 91 12.91 -5.94 18.89
N SER A 92 11.81 -5.20 18.77
CA SER A 92 11.87 -3.79 18.39
C SER A 92 10.96 -2.98 19.29
N ASN A 93 11.53 -2.02 20.01
CA ASN A 93 10.78 -1.08 20.83
C ASN A 93 10.77 0.29 20.17
N PHE A 94 9.59 0.85 20.02
CA PHE A 94 9.33 2.16 19.42
C PHE A 94 8.72 3.06 20.47
N ASN A 95 9.29 4.25 20.63
CA ASN A 95 8.80 5.29 21.51
C ASN A 95 8.73 6.58 20.73
N SER A 96 7.56 7.22 20.70
CA SER A 96 7.35 8.48 19.99
C SER A 96 6.66 9.50 20.88
N LEU A 97 7.21 10.71 20.94
CA LEU A 97 6.62 11.87 21.56
C LEU A 97 6.07 12.79 20.47
N LYS A 98 4.79 13.11 20.54
CA LYS A 98 4.14 14.07 19.65
C LYS A 98 3.77 15.33 20.42
N ASN A 99 4.20 16.47 19.90
CA ASN A 99 3.68 17.79 20.25
C ASN A 99 2.87 18.33 19.06
N SER A 100 1.68 18.87 19.31
CA SER A 100 0.79 19.36 18.27
C SER A 100 0.17 20.69 18.70
N SER A 101 0.08 21.65 17.78
CA SER A 101 -0.61 22.92 18.03
C SER A 101 -2.13 22.77 18.24
N LEU A 102 -2.71 21.60 17.92
CA LEU A 102 -4.11 21.26 18.21
C LEU A 102 -4.34 20.73 19.63
N GLN A 103 -3.29 20.42 20.37
CA GLN A 103 -3.38 19.75 21.67
C GLN A 103 -2.57 20.49 22.71
N GLU A 104 -3.15 20.73 23.90
CA GLU A 104 -2.46 21.38 25.01
C GLU A 104 -1.35 20.54 25.62
N LYS A 105 -1.39 19.21 25.46
CA LYS A 105 -0.45 18.26 26.07
C LYS A 105 0.24 17.40 25.04
N ASN A 106 1.52 17.15 25.27
CA ASN A 106 2.29 16.18 24.52
C ASN A 106 1.65 14.79 24.63
N THR A 107 1.65 14.05 23.52
CA THR A 107 1.18 12.65 23.52
C THR A 107 2.35 11.71 23.34
N PHE A 108 2.45 10.74 24.20
CA PHE A 108 3.45 9.67 24.15
C PHE A 108 2.82 8.42 23.56
N TYR A 109 3.52 7.80 22.60
CA TYR A 109 3.16 6.54 21.97
C TYR A 109 4.30 5.55 22.14
N SER A 110 3.97 4.30 22.49
CA SER A 110 4.95 3.24 22.64
C SER A 110 4.38 1.91 22.22
N TRP A 111 5.18 1.13 21.51
CA TRP A 111 4.85 -0.26 21.19
C TRP A 111 6.10 -1.13 21.13
N LEU A 112 5.90 -2.42 21.33
CA LEU A 112 6.92 -3.45 21.29
C LEU A 112 6.52 -4.49 20.25
N ASN A 113 7.39 -4.68 19.25
CA ASN A 113 7.27 -5.78 18.29
C ASN A 113 8.27 -6.87 18.69
N TYR A 114 7.83 -8.11 18.67
CA TYR A 114 8.67 -9.26 18.88
C TYR A 114 8.26 -10.38 17.95
N ALA A 115 9.24 -11.00 17.32
CA ALA A 115 9.01 -12.02 16.31
C ALA A 115 10.11 -13.07 16.26
N VAL A 116 9.74 -14.24 15.82
CA VAL A 116 10.63 -15.31 15.36
C VAL A 116 10.58 -15.31 13.84
N THR A 117 11.75 -15.28 13.21
CA THR A 117 11.81 -15.09 11.75
C THR A 117 12.74 -16.10 11.08
N GLY A 118 12.43 -16.49 9.81
CA GLY A 118 13.23 -17.51 9.13
C GLY A 118 12.99 -17.78 7.65
N ASP A 119 14.04 -18.24 6.93
CA ASP A 119 13.97 -18.77 5.57
C ASP A 119 14.51 -20.19 5.49
N LEU A 120 13.71 -21.09 4.90
CA LEU A 120 14.05 -22.49 4.62
C LEU A 120 14.20 -22.69 3.13
N LEU A 121 15.21 -23.45 2.75
CA LEU A 121 15.35 -23.88 1.36
C LEU A 121 15.80 -25.35 1.28
N PHE A 122 14.98 -26.18 0.66
CA PHE A 122 15.26 -27.57 0.44
C PHE A 122 15.54 -27.84 -1.04
N LYS A 123 16.70 -28.44 -1.32
CA LYS A 123 17.19 -28.80 -2.67
C LYS A 123 17.17 -27.64 -3.68
N ASP A 124 17.25 -26.39 -3.20
CA ASP A 124 17.18 -25.19 -4.03
C ASP A 124 15.87 -25.06 -4.87
N ILE A 125 14.81 -25.75 -4.45
CA ILE A 125 13.52 -25.80 -5.15
C ILE A 125 12.37 -25.41 -4.23
N ILE A 126 12.32 -25.97 -3.02
CA ILE A 126 11.23 -25.77 -2.07
C ILE A 126 11.68 -24.78 -1.03
N GLY A 127 11.00 -23.65 -0.96
CA GLY A 127 11.29 -22.58 -0.02
C GLY A 127 10.15 -22.34 0.95
N ALA A 128 10.49 -21.91 2.16
CA ALA A 128 9.52 -21.40 3.13
C ALA A 128 10.16 -20.24 3.91
N GLY A 129 9.43 -19.15 4.04
CA GLY A 129 9.81 -18.02 4.88
C GLY A 129 8.73 -17.68 5.88
N PHE A 130 9.11 -17.17 7.04
CA PHE A 130 8.16 -16.78 8.06
C PHE A 130 8.70 -15.66 8.95
N ASN A 131 7.76 -14.84 9.41
CA ASN A 131 7.88 -13.84 10.44
C ASN A 131 6.65 -14.00 11.33
N VAL A 132 6.79 -14.67 12.45
CA VAL A 132 5.67 -14.97 13.35
C VAL A 132 5.93 -14.28 14.69
N GLY A 133 5.08 -13.35 15.01
CA GLY A 133 5.26 -12.53 16.18
C GLY A 133 3.99 -11.85 16.65
N ALA A 134 4.19 -10.80 17.39
CA ALA A 134 3.12 -9.94 17.82
C ALA A 134 3.62 -8.50 18.08
N VAL A 135 2.70 -7.56 18.00
CA VAL A 135 2.88 -6.18 18.40
C VAL A 135 2.05 -5.91 19.64
N SER A 136 2.64 -5.27 20.63
CA SER A 136 1.99 -4.95 21.90
C SER A 136 1.98 -3.45 22.14
N PHE A 137 0.82 -2.91 22.51
CA PHE A 137 0.57 -1.50 22.76
C PHE A 137 0.05 -1.27 24.16
N TYR A 138 0.42 -0.17 24.77
CA TYR A 138 -0.18 0.30 26.00
C TYR A 138 -1.22 1.39 25.71
N GLY A 139 -2.52 1.00 25.77
CA GLY A 139 -3.69 1.87 25.55
C GLY A 139 -4.08 2.09 24.07
N LYS A 140 -5.38 2.43 23.87
CA LYS A 140 -5.99 2.63 22.52
C LYS A 140 -5.33 3.71 21.65
N LYS A 141 -4.77 4.76 22.27
CA LYS A 141 -4.10 5.84 21.53
C LYS A 141 -2.89 5.37 20.75
N ASN A 142 -2.16 4.39 21.29
CA ASN A 142 -1.01 3.81 20.62
C ASN A 142 -1.41 3.03 19.37
N LEU A 143 -2.55 2.33 19.45
CA LEU A 143 -3.11 1.60 18.33
C LEU A 143 -3.43 2.52 17.16
N ALA A 144 -4.21 3.57 17.39
CA ALA A 144 -4.58 4.54 16.36
C ALA A 144 -3.36 5.24 15.75
N TYR A 145 -2.31 5.48 16.54
CA TYR A 145 -1.06 6.05 16.04
C TYR A 145 -0.29 5.06 15.17
N TYR A 146 -0.25 3.80 15.56
CA TYR A 146 0.38 2.71 14.80
C TYR A 146 -0.27 2.55 13.41
N GLU A 147 -1.60 2.51 13.36
CA GLU A 147 -2.37 2.46 12.11
C GLU A 147 -2.12 3.67 11.22
N ARG A 148 -2.06 4.87 11.81
CA ARG A 148 -1.76 6.11 11.08
C ARG A 148 -0.37 6.10 10.43
N GLU A 149 0.61 5.43 11.04
CA GLU A 149 1.97 5.28 10.49
C GLU A 149 2.02 4.27 9.32
N GLY A 150 0.87 3.77 8.88
CA GLY A 150 0.76 2.84 7.75
C GLY A 150 0.98 1.38 8.12
N PHE A 151 1.02 1.06 9.41
CA PHE A 151 1.07 -0.32 9.87
C PHE A 151 -0.35 -0.88 9.97
N SER A 152 -0.58 -2.05 9.43
CA SER A 152 -1.81 -2.80 9.63
C SER A 152 -1.52 -4.05 10.46
N PHE A 153 -2.50 -4.52 11.19
CA PHE A 153 -2.38 -5.71 12.01
C PHE A 153 -3.72 -6.47 12.03
N SER A 154 -3.66 -7.73 12.40
CA SER A 154 -4.85 -8.55 12.62
C SER A 154 -5.54 -8.17 13.93
N ASP A 155 -6.79 -8.58 14.10
CA ASP A 155 -7.50 -8.42 15.37
C ASP A 155 -6.72 -9.06 16.50
N GLY A 156 -6.59 -8.29 17.59
CA GLY A 156 -5.84 -8.69 18.77
C GLY A 156 -6.73 -8.81 20.01
N PHE A 157 -6.11 -8.95 21.14
CA PHE A 157 -6.76 -9.12 22.43
C PHE A 157 -6.08 -8.27 23.52
N TYR A 158 -6.80 -8.00 24.59
CA TYR A 158 -6.28 -7.26 25.73
C TYR A 158 -5.78 -8.20 26.83
N ILE A 159 -4.58 -7.89 27.35
CA ILE A 159 -4.06 -8.44 28.60
C ILE A 159 -3.95 -7.26 29.58
N GLY A 160 -4.96 -7.07 30.40
CA GLY A 160 -5.08 -5.89 31.24
C GLY A 160 -5.21 -4.60 30.40
N LYS A 161 -4.21 -3.69 30.48
CA LYS A 161 -4.17 -2.45 29.69
C LYS A 161 -3.33 -2.56 28.42
N VAL A 162 -2.75 -3.72 28.15
CA VAL A 162 -1.90 -3.99 26.98
C VAL A 162 -2.75 -4.66 25.90
N TYR A 163 -2.85 -4.03 24.75
CA TYR A 163 -3.43 -4.64 23.55
C TYR A 163 -2.31 -5.36 22.80
N THR A 164 -2.53 -6.61 22.45
CA THR A 164 -1.57 -7.43 21.71
C THR A 164 -2.23 -7.97 20.46
N ALA A 165 -1.66 -7.69 19.30
CA ALA A 165 -2.10 -8.19 18.01
C ALA A 165 -1.05 -9.14 17.43
N PRO A 166 -1.45 -10.26 16.81
CA PRO A 166 -0.53 -11.11 16.07
C PRO A 166 -0.01 -10.37 14.83
N GLU A 167 1.25 -10.59 14.52
CA GLU A 167 1.91 -10.11 13.30
C GLU A 167 2.54 -11.34 12.64
N VAL A 168 2.00 -11.74 11.48
CA VAL A 168 2.35 -13.00 10.84
C VAL A 168 2.54 -12.79 9.34
N ASP A 169 3.78 -12.95 8.89
CA ASP A 169 4.12 -13.07 7.47
C ASP A 169 4.67 -14.47 7.22
N THR A 170 4.07 -15.16 6.26
CA THR A 170 4.51 -16.51 5.87
C THR A 170 4.49 -16.62 4.35
N ALA A 171 5.43 -17.37 3.80
CA ALA A 171 5.45 -17.72 2.40
C ALA A 171 5.98 -19.15 2.23
N PHE A 172 5.32 -19.93 1.40
CA PHE A 172 5.78 -21.22 0.92
C PHE A 172 5.91 -21.16 -0.59
N SER A 173 7.03 -21.61 -1.14
CA SER A 173 7.33 -21.47 -2.56
C SER A 173 7.96 -22.71 -3.16
N LEU A 174 7.68 -22.92 -4.44
CA LEU A 174 8.35 -23.88 -5.32
C LEU A 174 8.89 -23.10 -6.52
N GLU A 175 10.16 -23.26 -6.84
CA GLU A 175 10.75 -22.67 -8.05
C GLU A 175 11.70 -23.63 -8.72
N TYR A 176 11.49 -23.88 -10.01
CA TYR A 176 12.34 -24.76 -10.82
C TYR A 176 12.31 -24.32 -12.28
N GLY A 177 13.50 -24.14 -12.89
CA GLY A 177 13.62 -23.79 -14.30
C GLY A 177 12.97 -22.47 -14.69
N GLY A 178 12.85 -21.54 -13.74
CA GLY A 178 12.17 -20.25 -13.90
C GLY A 178 10.67 -20.28 -13.64
N PHE A 179 10.03 -21.45 -13.59
CA PHE A 179 8.64 -21.57 -13.13
C PHE A 179 8.57 -21.50 -11.61
N PHE A 180 7.65 -20.72 -11.09
CA PHE A 180 7.44 -20.60 -9.66
C PHE A 180 5.96 -20.68 -9.28
N VAL A 181 5.73 -21.18 -8.08
CA VAL A 181 4.45 -21.11 -7.36
C VAL A 181 4.75 -20.66 -5.94
N GLN A 182 3.98 -19.73 -5.42
CA GLN A 182 4.12 -19.25 -4.04
C GLN A 182 2.76 -19.03 -3.42
N THR A 183 2.61 -19.37 -2.15
CA THR A 183 1.43 -19.07 -1.35
C THR A 183 1.83 -18.64 0.05
N GLY A 184 0.99 -17.86 0.69
CA GLY A 184 1.26 -17.40 2.06
C GLY A 184 0.22 -16.42 2.59
N ILE A 185 0.48 -15.95 3.80
CA ILE A 185 -0.21 -14.81 4.40
C ILE A 185 0.87 -13.77 4.69
N ASN A 186 0.88 -12.67 3.97
CA ASN A 186 1.92 -11.64 4.12
C ASN A 186 1.50 -10.30 3.50
N HIS A 187 2.34 -9.30 3.72
CA HIS A 187 2.28 -8.04 3.00
C HIS A 187 2.86 -8.22 1.60
N ILE A 188 2.03 -8.02 0.59
CA ILE A 188 2.46 -8.06 -0.81
C ILE A 188 2.86 -6.65 -1.25
N SER A 189 3.82 -6.57 -2.15
CA SER A 189 4.10 -5.37 -2.93
C SER A 189 4.18 -5.75 -4.39
N PHE A 190 3.49 -5.00 -5.24
CA PHE A 190 3.55 -5.17 -6.69
C PHE A 190 3.82 -3.82 -7.36
N GLY A 191 4.95 -3.71 -8.04
CA GLY A 191 5.36 -2.49 -8.73
C GLY A 191 6.87 -2.30 -8.74
N PRO A 192 7.35 -1.22 -9.39
CA PRO A 192 8.78 -0.99 -9.60
C PRO A 192 9.50 -0.40 -8.39
N PHE A 193 8.78 0.02 -7.33
CA PHE A 193 9.33 0.67 -6.15
C PHE A 193 9.43 -0.30 -4.97
N SER A 194 10.48 -0.20 -4.18
CA SER A 194 10.63 -0.96 -2.93
C SER A 194 9.71 -0.46 -1.81
N GLY A 195 9.29 0.79 -1.91
CA GLY A 195 8.37 1.43 -0.97
C GLY A 195 6.91 1.34 -1.41
N ASP A 196 6.19 2.45 -1.26
CA ASP A 196 4.78 2.59 -1.63
C ASP A 196 4.58 2.42 -3.14
N ASN A 197 3.57 1.67 -3.56
CA ASN A 197 3.21 1.43 -4.97
C ASN A 197 1.72 1.72 -5.19
N ILE A 198 1.39 2.30 -6.36
CA ILE A 198 0.02 2.69 -6.69
C ILE A 198 -0.90 1.52 -7.02
N ASN A 199 -0.37 0.35 -7.33
CA ASN A 199 -1.18 -0.84 -7.63
C ASN A 199 -1.32 -1.78 -6.41
N PHE A 200 -0.25 -2.24 -5.79
CA PHE A 200 -0.31 -3.00 -4.56
C PHE A 200 0.85 -2.57 -3.65
N SER A 201 0.52 -1.93 -2.54
CA SER A 201 1.52 -1.43 -1.60
C SER A 201 1.74 -2.38 -0.42
N HIS A 202 2.98 -2.52 0.02
CA HIS A 202 3.31 -3.27 1.23
C HIS A 202 2.70 -2.65 2.51
N THR A 203 2.17 -1.43 2.43
CA THR A 203 1.45 -0.77 3.54
C THR A 203 0.01 -1.25 3.68
N ALA A 204 -0.52 -1.98 2.67
CA ALA A 204 -1.81 -2.63 2.78
C ALA A 204 -1.81 -3.73 3.85
N ARG A 205 -2.99 -4.11 4.34
CA ARG A 205 -3.11 -5.22 5.29
C ARG A 205 -2.61 -6.54 4.71
N HIS A 206 -2.20 -7.45 5.57
CA HIS A 206 -1.90 -8.83 5.20
C HIS A 206 -3.03 -9.44 4.40
N THR A 207 -2.67 -10.18 3.37
CA THR A 207 -3.62 -10.95 2.57
C THR A 207 -3.17 -12.41 2.49
N GLY A 208 -4.13 -13.33 2.50
CA GLY A 208 -3.89 -14.68 2.00
C GLY A 208 -3.68 -14.58 0.50
N ASN A 209 -2.60 -15.17 -0.02
CA ASN A 209 -2.27 -15.00 -1.43
C ASN A 209 -1.76 -16.31 -2.06
N PHE A 210 -1.93 -16.37 -3.36
CA PHE A 210 -1.39 -17.41 -4.21
C PHE A 210 -0.85 -16.76 -5.49
N SER A 211 0.36 -17.08 -5.86
CA SER A 211 0.96 -16.60 -7.10
C SER A 211 1.65 -17.71 -7.86
N LEU A 212 1.63 -17.60 -9.17
CA LEU A 212 2.34 -18.48 -10.07
C LEU A 212 2.92 -17.66 -11.23
N GLY A 213 3.96 -18.21 -11.85
CA GLY A 213 4.53 -17.53 -13.00
C GLY A 213 5.76 -18.20 -13.57
N TYR A 214 6.33 -17.49 -14.52
CA TYR A 214 7.58 -17.86 -15.16
C TYR A 214 8.48 -16.64 -15.25
N SER A 215 9.72 -16.78 -14.89
CA SER A 215 10.69 -15.70 -14.96
C SER A 215 12.05 -16.19 -15.48
N ASN A 216 12.53 -15.50 -16.49
CA ASN A 216 13.91 -15.64 -16.97
C ASN A 216 14.53 -14.23 -17.14
N LYS A 217 15.76 -14.15 -17.65
CA LYS A 217 16.47 -12.88 -17.83
C LYS A 217 15.75 -11.87 -18.72
N LYS A 218 14.92 -12.30 -19.68
CA LYS A 218 14.30 -11.42 -20.69
C LYS A 218 12.82 -11.20 -20.48
N PHE A 219 12.15 -12.15 -19.83
CA PHE A 219 10.70 -12.13 -19.70
C PHE A 219 10.26 -12.67 -18.35
N THR A 220 9.27 -12.01 -17.76
CA THR A 220 8.58 -12.49 -16.55
C THR A 220 7.08 -12.41 -16.77
N TYR A 221 6.41 -13.52 -16.55
CA TYR A 221 4.95 -13.60 -16.39
C TYR A 221 4.63 -13.88 -14.94
N THR A 222 3.70 -13.13 -14.37
CA THR A 222 3.23 -13.34 -13.00
C THR A 222 1.71 -13.29 -12.99
N ASN A 223 1.09 -14.23 -12.29
CA ASN A 223 -0.31 -14.20 -11.92
C ASN A 223 -0.40 -14.29 -10.39
N LEU A 224 -1.10 -13.35 -9.78
CA LEU A 224 -1.32 -13.22 -8.36
C LEU A 224 -2.82 -13.27 -8.10
N MET A 225 -3.23 -14.05 -7.11
CA MET A 225 -4.53 -13.97 -6.47
C MET A 225 -4.35 -13.57 -5.01
N SER A 226 -5.10 -12.60 -4.53
CA SER A 226 -5.16 -12.21 -3.11
C SER A 226 -6.59 -12.33 -2.59
N ILE A 227 -6.72 -12.91 -1.41
CA ILE A 227 -7.98 -12.99 -0.67
C ILE A 227 -8.08 -11.73 0.18
N LEU A 228 -9.10 -10.94 -0.07
CA LEU A 228 -9.33 -9.65 0.57
C LEU A 228 -10.42 -9.76 1.64
N THR A 229 -10.36 -8.87 2.62
CA THR A 229 -11.45 -8.70 3.58
C THR A 229 -12.46 -7.70 3.00
N ALA A 230 -13.67 -8.16 2.73
CA ALA A 230 -14.77 -7.30 2.29
C ALA A 230 -15.33 -6.51 3.48
N GLU A 231 -15.89 -5.33 3.19
CA GLU A 231 -16.55 -4.48 4.17
C GLU A 231 -18.03 -4.39 3.85
N ALA A 232 -18.85 -4.43 4.90
CA ALA A 232 -20.25 -4.10 4.78
C ALA A 232 -20.41 -2.60 4.52
N ASP A 233 -21.33 -2.22 3.65
CA ASP A 233 -21.75 -0.84 3.54
C ASP A 233 -22.38 -0.42 4.87
N TRP A 234 -21.95 0.74 5.42
CA TRP A 234 -22.43 1.25 6.70
C TRP A 234 -23.96 1.52 6.75
N ASN A 235 -24.59 1.55 5.59
CA ASN A 235 -26.04 1.75 5.45
C ASN A 235 -26.85 0.45 5.30
N ALA A 236 -26.19 -0.69 5.16
CA ALA A 236 -26.89 -1.97 5.21
C ALA A 236 -27.27 -2.24 6.67
N ASP A 237 -28.55 -2.45 6.95
CA ASP A 237 -29.01 -2.90 8.27
C ASP A 237 -28.11 -4.04 8.75
N SER A 238 -27.23 -3.71 9.68
CA SER A 238 -26.11 -4.53 10.14
C SER A 238 -26.51 -5.86 10.79
N LEU A 239 -27.80 -6.12 10.89
CA LEU A 239 -28.38 -7.30 11.56
C LEU A 239 -28.39 -8.57 10.69
N SER A 240 -28.35 -8.45 9.35
CA SER A 240 -28.41 -9.61 8.45
C SER A 240 -27.06 -10.27 8.18
N PHE A 241 -25.94 -9.64 8.56
CA PHE A 241 -24.57 -10.13 8.27
C PHE A 241 -23.89 -10.88 9.42
N ARG A 242 -24.52 -11.11 10.53
CA ARG A 242 -23.94 -11.90 11.62
C ARG A 242 -23.72 -13.35 11.20
N GLY A 243 -22.51 -13.63 10.75
CA GLY A 243 -22.04 -15.00 10.44
C GLY A 243 -21.63 -15.27 8.99
N TYR A 244 -21.79 -14.34 8.07
CA TYR A 244 -21.31 -14.47 6.70
C TYR A 244 -20.16 -13.51 6.43
N VAL A 245 -18.98 -14.05 6.07
CA VAL A 245 -17.84 -13.25 5.57
C VAL A 245 -17.91 -13.32 4.05
N PRO A 246 -18.27 -12.19 3.38
CA PRO A 246 -18.36 -12.20 1.92
C PRO A 246 -16.97 -12.44 1.30
N GLU A 247 -16.91 -13.32 0.32
CA GLU A 247 -15.69 -13.58 -0.45
C GLU A 247 -15.36 -12.38 -1.33
N LYS A 248 -14.13 -11.89 -1.23
CA LYS A 248 -13.59 -10.82 -2.07
C LYS A 248 -12.18 -11.18 -2.53
N TYR A 249 -11.91 -11.01 -3.80
CA TYR A 249 -10.65 -11.40 -4.41
C TYR A 249 -10.08 -10.27 -5.27
N LEU A 250 -8.76 -10.20 -5.31
CA LEU A 250 -8.00 -9.46 -6.31
C LEU A 250 -7.17 -10.45 -7.12
N PHE A 251 -7.30 -10.39 -8.44
CA PHE A 251 -6.38 -11.05 -9.36
C PHE A 251 -5.53 -9.99 -10.06
N THR A 252 -4.26 -10.28 -10.27
CA THR A 252 -3.33 -9.43 -11.01
C THR A 252 -2.46 -10.27 -11.93
N GLN A 253 -2.43 -9.94 -13.22
CA GLN A 253 -1.51 -10.52 -14.19
C GLN A 253 -0.53 -9.49 -14.70
N SER A 254 0.72 -9.87 -14.89
CA SER A 254 1.74 -9.00 -15.50
C SER A 254 2.60 -9.72 -16.53
N TYR A 255 2.98 -8.95 -17.54
CA TYR A 255 3.86 -9.36 -18.63
C TYR A 255 5.01 -8.35 -18.66
N GLN A 256 6.18 -8.74 -18.15
CA GLN A 256 7.36 -7.90 -18.02
C GLN A 256 8.42 -8.33 -19.03
N PHE A 257 8.97 -7.36 -19.76
CA PHE A 257 10.05 -7.55 -20.71
C PHE A 257 11.29 -6.82 -20.20
N ASN A 258 12.40 -7.54 -20.09
CA ASN A 258 13.66 -7.04 -19.58
C ASN A 258 14.67 -6.90 -20.71
N PHE A 259 15.30 -5.74 -20.78
CA PHE A 259 16.43 -5.41 -21.64
C PHE A 259 17.62 -5.04 -20.75
N LYS A 260 18.81 -4.89 -21.31
CA LYS A 260 20.02 -4.66 -20.53
C LYS A 260 19.88 -3.54 -19.47
N ASN A 261 19.36 -2.38 -19.87
CA ASN A 261 19.25 -1.18 -19.01
C ASN A 261 17.81 -0.68 -18.87
N PHE A 262 16.85 -1.40 -19.44
CA PHE A 262 15.46 -0.98 -19.52
C PHE A 262 14.55 -2.16 -19.26
N PHE A 263 13.42 -1.92 -18.62
CA PHE A 263 12.33 -2.85 -18.58
C PHE A 263 11.02 -2.14 -18.88
N ALA A 264 10.07 -2.88 -19.41
CA ALA A 264 8.68 -2.46 -19.54
C ALA A 264 7.76 -3.61 -19.14
N ALA A 265 6.65 -3.29 -18.50
CA ALA A 265 5.63 -4.27 -18.20
C ALA A 265 4.24 -3.68 -18.42
N PHE A 266 3.37 -4.52 -18.97
CA PHE A 266 1.93 -4.35 -18.92
C PHE A 266 1.37 -5.23 -17.82
N TYR A 267 0.38 -4.74 -17.09
CA TYR A 267 -0.32 -5.51 -16.08
C TYR A 267 -1.80 -5.12 -16.03
N GLN A 268 -2.60 -6.03 -15.55
CA GLN A 268 -4.02 -5.85 -15.35
C GLN A 268 -4.43 -6.45 -14.02
N SER A 269 -5.40 -5.84 -13.37
CA SER A 269 -5.97 -6.34 -12.12
C SER A 269 -7.48 -6.35 -12.21
N VAL A 270 -8.12 -7.24 -11.45
CA VAL A 270 -9.57 -7.29 -11.31
C VAL A 270 -9.93 -7.54 -9.86
N ILE A 271 -10.87 -6.76 -9.35
CA ILE A 271 -11.51 -7.00 -8.07
C ILE A 271 -12.91 -7.54 -8.29
N LEU A 272 -13.21 -8.63 -7.61
CA LEU A 272 -14.51 -9.28 -7.64
C LEU A 272 -14.90 -9.82 -6.28
N GLY A 273 -16.17 -10.09 -6.09
CA GLY A 273 -16.68 -10.67 -4.85
C GLY A 273 -17.93 -11.51 -5.03
N GLY A 274 -18.29 -12.20 -3.96
CA GLY A 274 -19.42 -13.11 -3.94
C GLY A 274 -19.23 -14.40 -4.73
N ARG A 275 -18.09 -14.58 -5.41
CA ARG A 275 -17.73 -15.79 -6.16
C ARG A 275 -16.22 -15.88 -6.33
N PHE A 276 -15.74 -17.11 -6.51
CA PHE A 276 -14.40 -17.39 -6.98
C PHE A 276 -14.42 -17.67 -8.48
N GLU A 277 -13.62 -16.94 -9.28
CA GLU A 277 -13.59 -17.06 -10.73
C GLU A 277 -12.21 -17.53 -11.22
N PRO A 278 -12.01 -18.85 -11.43
CA PRO A 278 -10.71 -19.40 -11.83
C PRO A 278 -10.29 -18.99 -13.24
N ALA A 279 -11.21 -18.49 -14.09
CA ALA A 279 -10.86 -18.02 -15.43
C ALA A 279 -9.85 -16.86 -15.41
N TYR A 280 -9.77 -16.10 -14.32
CA TYR A 280 -8.77 -15.06 -14.16
C TYR A 280 -7.33 -15.58 -13.96
N PHE A 281 -7.11 -16.87 -13.83
CA PHE A 281 -5.77 -17.47 -13.93
C PHE A 281 -5.30 -17.67 -15.37
N ILE A 282 -6.20 -17.65 -16.35
CA ILE A 282 -5.85 -17.82 -17.76
C ILE A 282 -5.14 -16.54 -18.25
N PRO A 283 -3.99 -16.63 -18.95
CA PRO A 283 -3.25 -15.48 -19.45
C PRO A 283 -3.97 -14.81 -20.63
N MET A 284 -5.04 -14.11 -20.35
CA MET A 284 -5.95 -13.43 -21.26
C MET A 284 -6.30 -12.05 -20.72
N LEU A 285 -6.74 -11.13 -21.57
CA LEU A 285 -7.25 -9.82 -21.12
C LEU A 285 -8.49 -10.02 -20.25
N TYR A 286 -8.53 -9.43 -19.09
CA TYR A 286 -9.60 -9.60 -18.11
C TYR A 286 -10.96 -9.13 -18.64
N VAL A 287 -10.99 -8.07 -19.45
CA VAL A 287 -12.23 -7.64 -20.13
C VAL A 287 -12.81 -8.71 -21.05
N VAL A 288 -11.96 -9.53 -21.67
CA VAL A 288 -12.41 -10.65 -22.50
C VAL A 288 -12.92 -11.79 -21.61
N THR A 289 -12.22 -12.06 -20.50
CA THR A 289 -12.66 -13.05 -19.52
C THR A 289 -14.03 -12.70 -18.95
N GLU A 290 -14.23 -11.46 -18.53
CA GLU A 290 -15.51 -10.93 -18.04
C GLU A 290 -16.61 -11.10 -19.07
N GLY A 291 -16.36 -10.70 -20.33
CA GLY A 291 -17.32 -10.86 -21.43
C GLY A 291 -17.72 -12.30 -21.72
N ILE A 292 -16.80 -13.26 -21.55
CA ILE A 292 -17.06 -14.70 -21.74
C ILE A 292 -17.84 -15.28 -20.54
N THR A 293 -17.49 -14.90 -19.32
CA THR A 293 -18.16 -15.40 -18.11
C THR A 293 -19.52 -14.75 -17.85
N GLY A 294 -19.83 -13.65 -18.53
CA GLY A 294 -21.12 -12.96 -18.47
C GLY A 294 -21.34 -12.14 -17.18
N TYR A 295 -20.29 -11.90 -16.41
CA TYR A 295 -20.36 -11.11 -15.19
C TYR A 295 -19.81 -9.70 -15.40
N ASN A 296 -20.64 -8.75 -15.79
CA ASN A 296 -20.30 -7.34 -15.99
C ASN A 296 -20.29 -6.53 -14.67
N LEU A 297 -19.86 -7.16 -13.56
CA LEU A 297 -19.88 -6.57 -12.21
C LEU A 297 -18.49 -6.51 -11.57
N ASP A 298 -17.46 -6.90 -12.30
CA ASP A 298 -16.09 -6.90 -11.78
C ASP A 298 -15.44 -5.54 -12.05
N ASN A 299 -14.56 -5.08 -11.17
CA ASN A 299 -13.84 -3.84 -11.40
C ASN A 299 -12.44 -4.15 -11.94
N ILE A 300 -12.18 -3.77 -13.20
CA ILE A 300 -10.96 -4.08 -13.92
C ILE A 300 -10.06 -2.85 -14.02
N PHE A 301 -8.79 -3.05 -13.74
CA PHE A 301 -7.74 -2.04 -13.81
C PHE A 301 -6.67 -2.43 -14.82
N TYR A 302 -6.10 -1.44 -15.49
CA TYR A 302 -4.97 -1.63 -16.41
C TYR A 302 -3.78 -0.80 -15.95
N GLY A 303 -2.57 -1.32 -16.15
CA GLY A 303 -1.38 -0.58 -15.79
C GLY A 303 -0.20 -0.83 -16.72
N VAL A 304 0.67 0.15 -16.78
CA VAL A 304 1.95 0.05 -17.44
C VAL A 304 3.04 0.57 -16.52
N THR A 305 4.16 -0.12 -16.50
CA THR A 305 5.32 0.33 -15.75
C THR A 305 6.58 0.14 -16.57
N SER A 306 7.53 1.03 -16.37
CA SER A 306 8.81 0.96 -17.02
C SER A 306 9.91 1.53 -16.14
N GLY A 307 11.16 1.20 -16.45
CA GLY A 307 12.30 1.79 -15.80
C GLY A 307 13.55 1.70 -16.66
N PHE A 308 14.42 2.65 -16.45
CA PHE A 308 15.67 2.78 -17.18
C PHE A 308 16.82 3.07 -16.22
N ASN A 309 17.90 2.30 -16.33
CA ASN A 309 19.10 2.46 -15.53
C ASN A 309 20.25 2.96 -16.41
N ILE A 310 20.87 4.05 -15.98
CA ILE A 310 22.05 4.63 -16.65
C ILE A 310 23.10 5.03 -15.62
N TYR A 311 24.29 4.45 -15.70
CA TYR A 311 25.36 4.61 -14.71
C TYR A 311 24.88 4.27 -13.29
N ASP A 312 24.73 5.29 -12.44
CA ASP A 312 24.31 5.20 -11.04
C ASP A 312 22.88 5.72 -10.83
N PHE A 313 22.18 6.05 -11.92
CA PHE A 313 20.80 6.55 -11.88
C PHE A 313 19.81 5.47 -12.31
N SER A 314 18.66 5.47 -11.64
CA SER A 314 17.47 4.68 -12.01
C SER A 314 16.28 5.60 -12.14
N LEU A 315 15.65 5.61 -13.31
CA LEU A 315 14.37 6.28 -13.56
C LEU A 315 13.28 5.21 -13.63
N LYS A 316 12.17 5.42 -12.94
CA LYS A 316 11.03 4.50 -12.89
C LYS A 316 9.73 5.25 -13.10
N GLY A 317 8.79 4.63 -13.80
CA GLY A 317 7.44 5.13 -13.98
C GLY A 317 6.42 4.03 -13.81
N ASN A 318 5.30 4.34 -13.20
CA ASN A 318 4.17 3.43 -13.02
C ASN A 318 2.87 4.20 -13.24
N PHE A 319 2.01 3.72 -14.12
CA PHE A 319 0.71 4.28 -14.39
C PHE A 319 -0.36 3.21 -14.20
N TYR A 320 -1.45 3.55 -13.53
CA TYR A 320 -2.53 2.64 -13.20
C TYR A 320 -3.86 3.30 -13.48
N LEU A 321 -4.67 2.68 -14.30
CA LEU A 321 -5.94 3.17 -14.80
C LEU A 321 -7.07 2.31 -14.22
N ASP A 322 -8.00 2.95 -13.52
CA ASP A 322 -9.24 2.34 -13.02
C ASP A 322 -10.35 2.49 -14.07
N ASP A 323 -10.62 3.73 -14.50
CA ASP A 323 -11.73 4.01 -15.39
C ASP A 323 -11.40 5.18 -16.31
N VAL A 324 -11.81 5.06 -17.56
CA VAL A 324 -11.78 6.13 -18.55
C VAL A 324 -13.08 6.14 -19.33
N GLY A 325 -13.77 7.27 -19.33
CA GLY A 325 -15.00 7.46 -20.09
C GLY A 325 -14.90 8.68 -20.98
N PHE A 326 -15.28 8.50 -22.21
CA PHE A 326 -15.41 9.57 -23.21
C PHE A 326 -16.90 9.62 -23.58
N TYR A 327 -17.64 10.57 -23.01
CA TYR A 327 -19.08 10.65 -23.22
C TYR A 327 -19.47 12.05 -23.68
N ASP A 328 -20.37 12.14 -24.66
CA ASP A 328 -21.08 13.36 -25.00
C ASP A 328 -22.34 13.55 -24.12
N GLU A 329 -23.01 14.69 -24.23
CA GLU A 329 -24.24 15.00 -23.49
C GLU A 329 -25.39 14.03 -23.81
N SER A 330 -25.33 13.32 -24.94
CA SER A 330 -26.32 12.33 -25.38
C SER A 330 -25.99 10.89 -24.94
N GLY A 331 -24.81 10.68 -24.34
CA GLY A 331 -24.31 9.36 -23.94
C GLY A 331 -23.57 8.62 -25.07
N GLY A 332 -23.27 9.29 -26.20
CA GLY A 332 -22.41 8.78 -27.24
C GLY A 332 -20.94 8.89 -26.89
N ILE A 333 -20.06 8.17 -27.61
CA ILE A 333 -18.62 8.28 -27.46
C ILE A 333 -18.14 9.57 -28.16
N ASP A 334 -17.71 10.53 -27.37
CA ASP A 334 -17.08 11.77 -27.88
C ASP A 334 -15.68 11.93 -27.26
N PHE A 335 -14.65 11.83 -28.10
CA PHE A 335 -13.25 12.06 -27.70
C PHE A 335 -12.94 13.54 -27.42
N ALA A 336 -13.82 14.47 -27.80
CA ALA A 336 -13.70 15.90 -27.47
C ALA A 336 -14.54 16.33 -26.28
N GLY A 337 -15.38 15.42 -25.74
CA GLY A 337 -16.28 15.67 -24.62
C GLY A 337 -15.60 15.60 -23.26
N THR A 338 -16.39 15.43 -22.22
CA THR A 338 -15.89 15.37 -20.85
C THR A 338 -15.19 14.05 -20.58
N ILE A 339 -13.89 14.09 -20.30
CA ILE A 339 -13.10 12.91 -19.98
C ILE A 339 -13.24 12.62 -18.50
N LYS A 340 -13.84 11.48 -18.17
CA LYS A 340 -13.77 10.88 -16.85
C LYS A 340 -12.47 10.07 -16.76
N LEU A 341 -11.53 10.49 -15.96
CA LEU A 341 -10.25 9.81 -15.78
C LEU A 341 -10.05 9.45 -14.30
N ARG A 342 -10.03 8.16 -14.00
CA ARG A 342 -9.64 7.60 -12.71
C ARG A 342 -8.31 6.90 -12.89
N ALA A 343 -7.25 7.55 -12.46
CA ALA A 343 -5.90 7.03 -12.67
C ALA A 343 -4.96 7.45 -11.53
N ALA A 344 -3.91 6.67 -11.36
CA ALA A 344 -2.78 7.01 -10.52
C ALA A 344 -1.48 6.97 -11.34
N LEU A 345 -0.56 7.86 -11.02
CA LEU A 345 0.77 7.96 -11.63
C LEU A 345 1.81 8.03 -10.54
N GLN A 346 2.91 7.30 -10.73
CA GLN A 346 4.08 7.35 -9.86
C GLN A 346 5.34 7.45 -10.71
N LEU A 347 6.20 8.41 -10.39
CA LEU A 347 7.49 8.61 -11.03
C LEU A 347 8.58 8.63 -9.95
N GLY A 348 9.73 8.06 -10.26
CA GLY A 348 10.86 8.04 -9.33
C GLY A 348 12.18 8.18 -10.05
N LEU A 349 13.09 8.92 -9.44
CA LEU A 349 14.47 9.07 -9.84
C LEU A 349 15.36 8.78 -8.64
N ASP A 350 16.21 7.76 -8.75
CA ASP A 350 17.19 7.39 -7.74
C ASP A 350 18.61 7.60 -8.28
N TRP A 351 19.48 8.18 -7.47
CA TRP A 351 20.91 8.18 -7.66
C TRP A 351 21.58 7.37 -6.55
N ARG A 352 22.34 6.35 -6.92
CA ARG A 352 23.00 5.41 -6.00
C ARG A 352 24.47 5.22 -6.44
N PRO A 353 25.41 6.03 -5.92
CA PRO A 353 26.80 5.99 -6.35
C PRO A 353 27.46 4.63 -6.03
N LYS A 354 28.17 4.06 -7.04
CA LYS A 354 28.87 2.76 -6.92
C LYS A 354 30.11 2.82 -6.04
N GLU A 355 30.75 3.96 -6.01
CA GLU A 355 31.97 4.15 -5.24
C GLU A 355 31.64 4.48 -3.78
N ASN A 356 32.66 4.34 -2.91
CA ASN A 356 32.53 4.60 -1.49
C ASN A 356 32.34 6.12 -1.25
N PHE A 357 31.10 6.58 -1.35
CA PHE A 357 30.73 7.97 -1.19
C PHE A 357 30.11 8.18 0.19
N LEU A 358 30.23 9.40 0.70
CA LEU A 358 29.51 9.81 1.90
C LEU A 358 27.99 9.63 1.74
N ILE A 359 27.50 9.85 0.51
CA ILE A 359 26.10 9.71 0.13
C ILE A 359 25.87 8.31 -0.45
N ASN A 360 24.91 7.58 0.10
CA ASN A 360 24.53 6.25 -0.39
C ASN A 360 23.39 6.32 -1.41
N LYS A 361 22.48 7.28 -1.23
CA LYS A 361 21.28 7.41 -2.05
C LYS A 361 20.77 8.84 -2.02
N ILE A 362 20.36 9.33 -3.17
CA ILE A 362 19.43 10.46 -3.29
C ILE A 362 18.27 9.98 -4.14
N SER A 363 17.04 10.18 -3.67
CA SER A 363 15.84 9.81 -4.45
C SER A 363 14.81 10.92 -4.44
N GLY A 364 14.15 11.11 -5.59
CA GLY A 364 13.00 11.96 -5.77
C GLY A 364 11.82 11.14 -6.29
N ASN A 365 10.66 11.26 -5.64
CA ASN A 365 9.46 10.56 -6.04
C ASN A 365 8.30 11.53 -6.16
N TYR A 366 7.49 11.34 -7.20
CA TYR A 366 6.20 12.00 -7.39
C TYR A 366 5.11 10.94 -7.50
N THR A 367 4.02 11.11 -6.76
CA THR A 367 2.83 10.24 -6.83
C THR A 367 1.60 11.13 -6.94
N MET A 368 0.72 10.85 -7.88
CA MET A 368 -0.60 11.49 -7.96
C MET A 368 -1.70 10.45 -8.07
N VAL A 369 -2.85 10.77 -7.49
CA VAL A 369 -4.05 9.96 -7.51
C VAL A 369 -5.22 10.87 -7.86
N THR A 370 -5.86 10.64 -9.00
CA THR A 370 -6.99 11.47 -9.44
C THR A 370 -8.22 11.26 -8.55
N PRO A 371 -9.20 12.18 -8.57
CA PRO A 371 -10.46 11.99 -7.88
C PRO A 371 -11.12 10.64 -8.22
N TYR A 372 -11.68 9.99 -7.21
CA TYR A 372 -12.40 8.71 -7.31
C TYR A 372 -11.57 7.51 -7.83
N MET A 373 -10.24 7.65 -7.99
CA MET A 373 -9.40 6.49 -8.25
C MET A 373 -9.57 5.46 -7.13
N TYR A 374 -9.60 4.18 -7.45
CA TYR A 374 -9.82 3.06 -6.53
C TYR A 374 -11.25 2.93 -5.99
N THR A 375 -12.15 3.83 -6.37
CA THR A 375 -13.51 3.89 -5.85
C THR A 375 -14.46 3.25 -6.83
N HIS A 376 -15.26 2.33 -6.34
CA HIS A 376 -16.34 1.73 -7.13
C HIS A 376 -17.52 1.38 -6.22
N VAL A 377 -18.71 1.32 -6.79
CA VAL A 377 -19.93 0.94 -6.08
C VAL A 377 -20.43 -0.38 -6.60
N SER A 378 -20.53 -1.38 -5.73
CA SER A 378 -21.14 -2.67 -6.09
C SER A 378 -22.64 -2.52 -6.20
N LYS A 379 -23.18 -2.78 -7.39
CA LYS A 379 -24.61 -2.70 -7.70
C LYS A 379 -25.10 -4.02 -8.26
N TYR A 380 -26.34 -4.29 -8.01
CA TYR A 380 -27.07 -5.38 -8.63
C TYR A 380 -28.12 -4.78 -9.58
N SER A 381 -28.13 -5.18 -10.86
CA SER A 381 -29.19 -4.85 -11.79
C SER A 381 -30.26 -5.92 -11.72
N ASN A 382 -31.49 -5.53 -11.42
CA ASN A 382 -32.63 -6.42 -11.61
C ASN A 382 -33.18 -6.25 -13.06
N GLU A 383 -34.07 -7.15 -13.47
CA GLU A 383 -34.66 -7.16 -14.83
C GLU A 383 -35.44 -5.87 -15.21
N LYS A 384 -35.59 -4.93 -14.29
CA LYS A 384 -36.35 -3.67 -14.46
C LYS A 384 -35.46 -2.43 -14.53
N GLU A 385 -34.16 -2.56 -14.76
CA GLU A 385 -33.19 -1.44 -14.73
C GLU A 385 -33.09 -0.72 -13.37
N ASP A 386 -33.74 -1.22 -12.32
CA ASP A 386 -33.57 -0.72 -10.97
C ASP A 386 -32.28 -1.29 -10.38
N PHE A 387 -31.32 -0.41 -10.12
CA PHE A 387 -30.06 -0.77 -9.49
C PHE A 387 -30.23 -0.76 -7.99
N THR A 388 -30.05 -1.92 -7.37
CA THR A 388 -29.98 -2.04 -5.91
C THR A 388 -28.53 -2.09 -5.48
N MET A 389 -28.17 -1.26 -4.51
CA MET A 389 -26.84 -1.31 -3.91
C MET A 389 -26.67 -2.62 -3.17
N LEU A 390 -25.55 -3.31 -3.43
CA LEU A 390 -25.20 -4.48 -2.62
C LEU A 390 -24.80 -4.03 -1.22
N PRO A 391 -25.19 -4.77 -0.20
CA PRO A 391 -24.85 -4.45 1.20
C PRO A 391 -23.35 -4.59 1.49
N VAL A 392 -22.58 -5.17 0.56
CA VAL A 392 -21.14 -5.30 0.61
C VAL A 392 -20.55 -4.72 -0.65
N ASN A 393 -19.61 -3.80 -0.50
CA ASN A 393 -18.91 -3.25 -1.65
C ASN A 393 -17.73 -4.15 -2.05
N TYR A 394 -17.95 -5.02 -3.01
CA TYR A 394 -16.92 -5.92 -3.54
C TYR A 394 -15.94 -5.23 -4.51
N GLN A 395 -16.32 -4.14 -5.14
CA GLN A 395 -15.58 -3.55 -6.27
C GLN A 395 -14.62 -2.43 -5.84
N ILE A 396 -14.71 -1.96 -4.59
CA ILE A 396 -13.79 -0.96 -4.06
C ILE A 396 -12.40 -1.55 -3.84
N TYR A 397 -11.34 -0.77 -4.14
CA TYR A 397 -9.94 -1.23 -4.06
C TYR A 397 -9.39 -1.22 -2.62
N THR A 398 -10.06 -1.93 -1.73
CA THR A 398 -9.72 -2.01 -0.30
C THR A 398 -9.68 -3.43 0.23
N THR A 399 -8.96 -3.62 1.32
CA THR A 399 -9.02 -4.82 2.16
C THR A 399 -9.15 -4.40 3.63
N GLY A 400 -10.27 -4.79 4.28
CA GLY A 400 -10.55 -4.41 5.67
C GLY A 400 -10.47 -2.90 5.90
N GLY A 401 -11.05 -2.07 5.01
CA GLY A 401 -11.08 -0.60 5.09
C GLY A 401 -9.79 0.12 4.74
N THR A 402 -8.78 -0.61 4.30
CA THR A 402 -7.49 -0.03 3.93
C THR A 402 -7.29 -0.12 2.43
N ASN A 403 -6.85 0.97 1.79
CA ASN A 403 -6.49 0.95 0.38
C ASN A 403 -5.38 -0.08 0.11
N ILE A 404 -5.54 -0.85 -0.96
CA ILE A 404 -4.55 -1.84 -1.39
C ILE A 404 -3.38 -1.15 -2.12
N GLY A 405 -3.67 -0.07 -2.84
CA GLY A 405 -2.68 0.74 -3.54
C GLY A 405 -1.89 1.66 -2.61
N THR A 406 -1.52 2.83 -3.10
CA THR A 406 -0.78 3.82 -2.30
C THR A 406 -1.57 4.31 -1.09
N SER A 407 -0.85 4.70 -0.03
CA SER A 407 -1.42 5.35 1.14
C SER A 407 -1.94 6.77 0.88
N LEU A 408 -1.66 7.32 -0.31
CA LEU A 408 -2.13 8.64 -0.73
C LEU A 408 -3.62 8.60 -1.07
N HIS A 409 -4.40 9.50 -0.49
CA HIS A 409 -5.83 9.62 -0.80
C HIS A 409 -6.07 10.05 -2.25
N PRO A 410 -7.18 9.65 -2.88
CA PRO A 410 -7.62 10.23 -4.15
C PRO A 410 -7.73 11.75 -4.09
N ASN A 411 -7.66 12.41 -5.26
CA ASN A 411 -7.56 13.86 -5.39
C ASN A 411 -6.38 14.46 -4.62
N SER A 412 -5.25 13.77 -4.68
CA SER A 412 -4.03 14.18 -3.98
C SER A 412 -2.78 13.93 -4.81
N ASP A 413 -1.75 14.70 -4.56
CA ASP A 413 -0.40 14.37 -4.99
C ASP A 413 0.63 14.51 -3.87
N LYS A 414 1.77 13.87 -4.07
CA LYS A 414 2.88 13.83 -3.14
C LYS A 414 4.20 13.93 -3.89
N ILE A 415 5.04 14.89 -3.47
CA ILE A 415 6.45 14.95 -3.85
C ILE A 415 7.28 14.58 -2.62
N SER A 416 8.27 13.72 -2.77
CA SER A 416 9.23 13.41 -1.73
C SER A 416 10.66 13.43 -2.25
N LEU A 417 11.57 13.98 -1.43
CA LEU A 417 13.01 13.99 -1.67
C LEU A 417 13.69 13.35 -0.47
N GLU A 418 14.50 12.32 -0.73
CA GLU A 418 15.22 11.58 0.29
C GLU A 418 16.71 11.57 0.02
N ALA A 419 17.52 11.71 1.07
CA ALA A 419 18.95 11.51 1.02
C ALA A 419 19.42 10.62 2.17
N GLU A 420 20.28 9.65 1.88
CA GLU A 420 20.90 8.76 2.84
C GLU A 420 22.41 8.94 2.85
N PHE A 421 22.98 9.04 4.05
CA PHE A 421 24.40 9.29 4.29
C PHE A 421 24.97 8.27 5.28
N ASN A 422 26.16 7.75 4.98
CA ASN A 422 26.92 6.90 5.92
C ASN A 422 28.31 7.54 6.15
N PRO A 423 28.40 8.59 6.99
CA PRO A 423 29.66 9.32 7.21
C PRO A 423 30.75 8.44 7.83
N VAL A 424 30.34 7.46 8.63
CA VAL A 424 31.22 6.46 9.21
C VAL A 424 30.53 5.09 9.19
N LYS A 425 31.34 4.04 9.23
CA LYS A 425 30.84 2.67 9.35
C LYS A 425 29.91 2.56 10.55
N ASN A 426 28.76 1.95 10.39
CA ASN A 426 27.73 1.73 11.41
C ASN A 426 26.83 2.93 11.76
N ILE A 427 27.01 4.10 11.16
CA ILE A 427 26.07 5.23 11.33
C ILE A 427 25.40 5.52 9.98
N LYS A 428 24.08 5.46 9.97
CA LYS A 428 23.25 5.85 8.83
C LYS A 428 22.44 7.10 9.21
N PHE A 429 22.54 8.14 8.40
CA PHE A 429 21.65 9.30 8.47
C PHE A 429 20.67 9.29 7.32
N ARG A 430 19.46 9.77 7.59
CA ARG A 430 18.40 9.91 6.60
C ARG A 430 17.76 11.29 6.71
N LEU A 431 17.62 11.96 5.59
CA LEU A 431 16.87 13.21 5.43
C LEU A 431 15.73 12.94 4.46
N LEU A 432 14.50 13.28 4.84
CA LEU A 432 13.33 13.16 3.98
C LEU A 432 12.49 14.44 4.05
N GLY A 433 12.29 15.07 2.91
CA GLY A 433 11.33 16.16 2.71
C GLY A 433 10.13 15.65 1.93
N THR A 434 8.92 15.95 2.38
CA THR A 434 7.67 15.56 1.70
C THR A 434 6.74 16.75 1.62
N MET A 435 6.08 16.91 0.47
CA MET A 435 4.95 17.80 0.28
C MET A 435 3.77 17.00 -0.26
N ILE A 436 2.60 17.13 0.36
CA ILE A 436 1.34 16.52 -0.07
C ILE A 436 0.32 17.63 -0.29
N ARG A 437 -0.45 17.51 -1.39
CA ARG A 437 -1.64 18.34 -1.64
C ARG A 437 -2.87 17.45 -1.66
N HIS A 438 -3.97 17.94 -1.09
CA HIS A 438 -5.25 17.24 -1.07
C HIS A 438 -6.40 18.25 -1.20
N GLY A 439 -7.38 17.97 -2.06
CA GLY A 439 -8.56 18.79 -2.28
C GLY A 439 -9.85 18.05 -1.97
N ASN A 440 -10.86 18.78 -1.48
CA ASN A 440 -12.20 18.22 -1.25
C ASN A 440 -13.09 18.51 -2.45
N ILE A 441 -13.53 17.46 -3.12
CA ILE A 441 -14.36 17.58 -4.33
C ILE A 441 -15.70 18.26 -4.05
N ASN A 442 -16.23 18.12 -2.83
CA ASN A 442 -17.53 18.68 -2.46
C ASN A 442 -17.55 20.22 -2.47
N GLU A 443 -16.39 20.90 -2.42
CA GLU A 443 -16.30 22.34 -2.60
C GLU A 443 -16.87 22.82 -3.95
N SER A 444 -16.85 21.96 -4.96
CA SER A 444 -17.38 22.26 -6.31
C SER A 444 -18.90 22.11 -6.43
N ILE A 445 -19.60 21.72 -5.34
CA ILE A 445 -21.04 21.47 -5.34
C ILE A 445 -21.77 22.79 -5.07
N THR A 446 -21.92 23.61 -6.11
CA THR A 446 -22.58 24.92 -5.99
C THR A 446 -23.81 25.07 -6.88
N THR A 447 -24.08 24.11 -7.76
CA THR A 447 -25.17 24.19 -8.73
C THR A 447 -26.44 23.51 -8.22
N GLU A 448 -27.62 23.97 -8.70
CA GLU A 448 -28.91 23.35 -8.39
C GLU A 448 -28.94 21.86 -8.80
N GLU A 449 -28.25 21.50 -9.86
CA GLU A 449 -28.10 20.12 -10.31
C GLU A 449 -27.31 19.28 -9.31
N ALA A 450 -26.20 19.82 -8.78
CA ALA A 450 -25.41 19.17 -7.73
C ALA A 450 -26.24 18.95 -6.46
N ILE A 451 -27.12 19.89 -6.10
CA ILE A 451 -28.01 19.79 -4.92
C ILE A 451 -29.03 18.66 -5.10
N LYS A 452 -29.58 18.48 -6.28
CA LYS A 452 -30.48 17.34 -6.58
C LYS A 452 -29.77 16.00 -6.40
N TYR A 453 -28.49 15.93 -6.72
CA TYR A 453 -27.68 14.75 -6.44
C TYR A 453 -27.48 14.51 -4.94
N LEU A 454 -27.28 15.58 -4.16
CA LEU A 454 -27.20 15.51 -2.69
C LEU A 454 -28.48 14.95 -2.07
N GLU A 455 -29.63 15.44 -2.50
CA GLU A 455 -30.94 15.00 -2.01
C GLU A 455 -31.18 13.51 -2.31
N ALA A 456 -30.77 13.03 -3.47
CA ALA A 456 -30.95 11.64 -3.88
C ALA A 456 -30.09 10.65 -3.06
N GLU A 457 -28.93 11.08 -2.57
CA GLU A 457 -28.00 10.25 -1.77
C GLU A 457 -28.35 10.21 -0.26
N LYS A 458 -29.42 10.86 0.17
CA LYS A 458 -29.96 10.81 1.56
C LYS A 458 -28.90 10.93 2.67
N GLY A 459 -27.98 11.88 2.54
CA GLY A 459 -27.02 12.19 3.60
C GLY A 459 -25.75 11.36 3.60
N ASN A 460 -25.49 10.55 2.60
CA ASN A 460 -24.26 9.77 2.46
C ASN A 460 -23.08 10.55 1.88
N PHE A 461 -23.05 11.85 2.14
CA PHE A 461 -22.04 12.78 1.64
C PHE A 461 -20.78 12.76 2.50
N LYS A 462 -19.97 11.72 2.37
CA LYS A 462 -18.67 11.63 3.05
C LYS A 462 -17.50 11.61 2.07
N THR A 463 -17.71 12.15 0.86
CA THR A 463 -16.67 12.01 -0.14
C THR A 463 -15.96 13.33 -0.38
N ASP A 464 -14.73 13.39 0.05
CA ASP A 464 -13.74 14.37 -0.40
C ASP A 464 -13.08 13.97 -1.74
N GLY A 465 -13.64 13.00 -2.44
CA GLY A 465 -13.08 12.27 -3.58
C GLY A 465 -12.40 10.97 -3.16
N SER A 466 -12.54 10.59 -1.87
CA SER A 466 -11.89 9.42 -1.29
C SER A 466 -12.46 8.09 -1.82
N ILE A 467 -11.76 7.02 -1.47
CA ILE A 467 -12.08 5.66 -1.94
C ILE A 467 -13.39 5.09 -1.39
N TYR A 468 -14.00 5.71 -0.40
CA TYR A 468 -15.10 5.10 0.33
C TYR A 468 -16.48 5.33 -0.28
N ASN A 469 -16.64 6.35 -1.11
CA ASN A 469 -17.94 6.66 -1.72
C ASN A 469 -17.80 7.16 -3.15
N THR A 470 -18.28 6.39 -4.10
CA THR A 470 -18.60 6.93 -5.43
C THR A 470 -20.05 7.41 -5.39
N PRO A 471 -20.35 8.67 -5.70
CA PRO A 471 -21.71 9.14 -5.79
C PRO A 471 -22.47 8.34 -6.86
N TYR A 472 -23.49 7.64 -6.44
CA TYR A 472 -24.43 6.93 -7.30
C TYR A 472 -25.81 7.50 -7.08
N VAL A 473 -26.44 7.96 -8.15
CA VAL A 473 -27.82 8.46 -8.10
C VAL A 473 -28.73 7.49 -8.83
N PRO A 474 -29.63 6.81 -8.11
CA PRO A 474 -30.64 5.96 -8.75
C PRO A 474 -31.49 6.74 -9.75
N GLY A 475 -31.67 6.20 -10.96
CA GLY A 475 -32.57 6.76 -11.97
C GLY A 475 -31.97 7.80 -12.92
N LEU A 476 -30.75 8.29 -12.67
CA LEU A 476 -30.09 9.24 -13.59
C LEU A 476 -29.13 8.57 -14.59
N GLY A 477 -28.98 7.26 -14.48
CA GLY A 477 -28.04 6.51 -15.31
C GLY A 477 -26.57 6.78 -14.92
N VAL A 478 -25.76 5.74 -14.93
CA VAL A 478 -24.34 5.78 -14.52
C VAL A 478 -23.49 6.71 -15.37
N ASN A 479 -23.99 7.10 -16.54
CA ASN A 479 -23.25 7.76 -17.60
C ASN A 479 -23.55 9.26 -17.74
N ARG A 480 -24.49 9.80 -17.01
CA ARG A 480 -24.72 11.24 -17.05
C ARG A 480 -23.88 11.92 -16.01
N ALA A 481 -23.08 12.85 -16.49
CA ALA A 481 -22.09 13.60 -15.75
C ALA A 481 -22.58 14.04 -14.37
N SER A 482 -22.32 13.23 -13.37
CA SER A 482 -22.31 13.73 -12.00
C SER A 482 -21.26 14.84 -11.95
N PRO A 483 -21.53 16.03 -11.41
CA PRO A 483 -20.56 17.12 -11.31
C PRO A 483 -19.24 16.65 -10.68
N TRP A 484 -19.30 15.65 -9.78
CA TRP A 484 -18.13 15.06 -9.14
C TRP A 484 -17.28 14.19 -10.07
N LEU A 485 -17.89 13.52 -11.04
CA LEU A 485 -17.15 12.68 -11.98
C LEU A 485 -16.33 13.50 -12.98
N THR A 486 -16.72 14.75 -13.19
CA THR A 486 -16.03 15.71 -14.06
C THR A 486 -15.07 16.61 -13.29
N THR A 487 -14.99 16.50 -11.98
CA THR A 487 -14.12 17.31 -11.16
C THR A 487 -12.66 17.09 -11.53
N ARG A 488 -11.98 18.17 -11.86
CA ARG A 488 -10.59 18.14 -12.26
C ARG A 488 -9.68 17.96 -11.05
N PHE A 489 -8.64 17.21 -11.25
CA PHE A 489 -7.60 16.95 -10.27
C PHE A 489 -7.03 18.26 -9.67
N LEU A 490 -7.14 18.41 -8.34
CA LEU A 490 -6.64 19.55 -7.55
C LEU A 490 -7.02 20.93 -8.11
N LYS A 491 -8.26 21.07 -8.60
CA LYS A 491 -8.80 22.36 -9.12
C LYS A 491 -9.77 23.04 -8.14
N GLN A 492 -9.88 22.53 -6.92
CA GLN A 492 -10.60 23.17 -5.83
C GLN A 492 -9.90 24.47 -5.41
N ASP A 493 -10.65 25.45 -4.91
CA ASP A 493 -10.09 26.73 -4.45
C ASP A 493 -9.34 26.53 -3.12
N THR A 494 -9.82 25.61 -2.28
CA THR A 494 -9.25 25.31 -0.97
C THR A 494 -8.50 23.98 -0.97
N ILE A 495 -7.17 24.05 -0.92
CA ILE A 495 -6.29 22.89 -0.91
C ILE A 495 -5.61 22.76 0.45
N GLU A 496 -5.59 21.54 1.01
CA GLU A 496 -4.74 21.17 2.13
C GLU A 496 -3.31 20.94 1.63
N TYR A 497 -2.35 21.60 2.25
CA TYR A 497 -0.93 21.38 2.02
C TYR A 497 -0.29 20.79 3.27
N THR A 498 0.34 19.64 3.14
CA THR A 498 1.14 19.04 4.22
C THR A 498 2.61 19.05 3.82
N TRP A 499 3.45 19.75 4.61
CA TRP A 499 4.91 19.69 4.49
C TRP A 499 5.50 18.91 5.65
N GLN A 500 6.39 18.00 5.35
CA GLN A 500 7.10 17.19 6.35
C GLN A 500 8.60 17.29 6.10
N LEU A 501 9.36 17.50 7.18
CA LEU A 501 10.81 17.37 7.19
C LEU A 501 11.20 16.37 8.28
N LYS A 502 11.81 15.26 7.86
CA LYS A 502 12.20 14.15 8.72
C LYS A 502 13.71 13.98 8.71
N LEU A 503 14.31 13.94 9.89
CA LEU A 503 15.73 13.69 10.14
C LEU A 503 15.86 12.42 10.96
N GLY A 504 16.58 11.43 10.45
CA GLY A 504 16.83 10.17 11.14
C GLY A 504 18.31 9.89 11.28
N ALA A 505 18.66 9.25 12.38
CA ALA A 505 19.99 8.70 12.61
C ALA A 505 19.85 7.29 13.17
N GLU A 506 20.60 6.35 12.65
CA GLU A 506 20.65 4.98 13.13
C GLU A 506 22.10 4.59 13.38
N TYR A 507 22.37 4.02 14.57
CA TYR A 507 23.65 3.45 14.93
C TYR A 507 23.52 1.94 15.09
N ARG A 508 24.30 1.19 14.31
CA ARG A 508 24.39 -0.27 14.40
C ARG A 508 25.62 -0.64 15.20
N PHE A 509 25.40 -1.20 16.37
CA PHE A 509 26.49 -1.66 17.24
C PHE A 509 27.24 -2.82 16.58
N PRO A 510 28.55 -2.96 16.88
CA PRO A 510 29.29 -4.15 16.46
C PRO A 510 28.60 -5.42 16.96
N LYS A 511 28.50 -6.41 16.08
CA LYS A 511 27.89 -7.69 16.41
C LYS A 511 28.58 -8.35 17.59
N THR A 512 27.80 -8.82 18.55
CA THR A 512 28.25 -9.54 19.73
C THR A 512 27.77 -10.98 19.72
N LYS A 513 28.18 -11.80 20.68
CA LYS A 513 27.61 -13.15 20.89
C LYS A 513 26.12 -13.11 21.29
N ALA A 514 25.68 -11.98 21.88
CA ALA A 514 24.28 -11.77 22.29
C ALA A 514 23.39 -11.28 21.13
N GLY A 515 23.95 -11.02 19.95
CA GLY A 515 23.21 -10.58 18.78
C GLY A 515 23.65 -9.23 18.21
N GLU A 516 22.82 -8.69 17.32
CA GLU A 516 22.98 -7.38 16.67
C GLU A 516 22.02 -6.39 17.32
N PHE A 517 22.56 -5.27 17.83
CA PHE A 517 21.77 -4.21 18.42
C PHE A 517 21.84 -2.95 17.56
N THR A 518 20.68 -2.30 17.35
CA THR A 518 20.56 -1.06 16.60
C THR A 518 19.76 -0.05 17.42
N LEU A 519 20.26 1.18 17.50
CA LEU A 519 19.57 2.31 18.11
C LEU A 519 19.30 3.37 17.06
N GLY A 520 18.05 3.81 16.96
CA GLY A 520 17.62 4.86 16.04
C GLY A 520 17.00 6.03 16.78
N ALA A 521 17.20 7.22 16.26
CA ALA A 521 16.51 8.43 16.65
C ALA A 521 16.00 9.15 15.39
N GLU A 522 14.78 9.64 15.44
CA GLU A 522 14.14 10.33 14.32
C GLU A 522 13.39 11.55 14.85
N TYR A 523 13.57 12.68 14.20
CA TYR A 523 12.77 13.87 14.42
C TYR A 523 12.01 14.20 13.14
N MET A 524 10.70 14.51 13.26
CA MET A 524 9.89 14.99 12.15
C MET A 524 9.17 16.27 12.56
N PHE A 525 9.29 17.29 11.71
CA PHE A 525 8.45 18.47 11.71
C PHE A 525 7.41 18.33 10.62
N GLU A 526 6.14 18.60 10.94
CA GLU A 526 5.02 18.59 10.02
C GLU A 526 4.25 19.91 10.15
N PHE A 527 4.02 20.56 9.01
CA PHE A 527 3.14 21.73 8.92
C PHE A 527 2.01 21.41 7.95
N ILE A 528 0.76 21.58 8.41
CA ILE A 528 -0.44 21.35 7.62
C ILE A 528 -1.19 22.67 7.53
N LYS A 529 -1.26 23.23 6.32
CA LYS A 529 -2.11 24.38 6.01
C LYS A 529 -3.49 23.88 5.62
N ASN A 530 -4.53 24.56 6.07
CA ASN A 530 -5.94 24.23 5.82
C ASN A 530 -6.30 22.81 6.33
N TYR A 531 -5.76 22.38 7.48
CA TYR A 531 -6.08 21.08 8.08
C TYR A 531 -7.58 20.91 8.28
N GLY A 532 -8.12 19.85 7.71
CA GLY A 532 -9.53 19.51 7.78
C GLY A 532 -10.26 19.63 6.44
N VAL A 533 -9.54 19.87 5.34
CA VAL A 533 -10.13 19.88 3.99
C VAL A 533 -10.88 18.58 3.69
N GLY A 534 -10.33 17.40 4.04
CA GLY A 534 -10.99 16.10 3.84
C GLY A 534 -12.16 15.81 4.78
N ARG A 535 -12.63 16.78 5.58
CA ARG A 535 -13.79 16.57 6.46
C ARG A 535 -15.08 16.64 5.67
N ASP A 536 -16.11 15.96 6.21
CA ASP A 536 -17.47 16.06 5.73
C ASP A 536 -17.98 17.51 5.83
N LEU A 537 -18.53 18.03 4.74
CA LEU A 537 -19.14 19.37 4.70
C LEU A 537 -20.49 19.40 5.41
N PHE A 538 -21.18 18.26 5.53
CA PHE A 538 -22.54 18.17 6.07
C PHE A 538 -22.64 17.19 7.27
N PRO A 539 -21.84 17.34 8.32
CA PRO A 539 -21.81 16.39 9.43
C PRO A 539 -23.17 16.35 10.14
N GLY A 540 -23.84 15.20 10.07
CA GLY A 540 -25.08 14.93 10.82
C GLY A 540 -26.33 15.63 10.31
N GLN A 541 -26.32 16.26 9.15
CA GLN A 541 -27.48 16.82 8.48
C GLN A 541 -28.10 15.80 7.53
N GLY A 542 -29.40 15.57 7.63
CA GLY A 542 -30.16 14.92 6.57
C GLY A 542 -30.16 15.84 5.33
N THR A 543 -29.94 15.26 4.17
CA THR A 543 -29.90 16.01 2.89
C THR A 543 -31.29 16.23 2.29
N GLU A 544 -32.34 15.84 3.01
CA GLU A 544 -33.71 16.08 2.58
C GLU A 544 -33.97 17.59 2.57
N SER A 545 -34.24 18.14 1.40
CA SER A 545 -34.63 19.54 1.17
C SER A 545 -33.50 20.59 1.32
N LEU A 546 -32.26 20.29 0.96
CA LEU A 546 -31.20 21.30 0.91
C LEU A 546 -31.46 22.35 -0.18
N THR A 547 -31.29 23.62 0.18
CA THR A 547 -31.28 24.73 -0.76
C THR A 547 -29.85 25.10 -1.15
N THR A 548 -29.69 25.86 -2.26
CA THR A 548 -28.37 26.42 -2.65
C THR A 548 -27.73 27.18 -1.50
N LYS A 549 -28.54 27.94 -0.74
CA LYS A 549 -28.08 28.72 0.41
C LYS A 549 -27.60 27.84 1.56
N ASP A 550 -28.19 26.67 1.78
CA ASP A 550 -27.74 25.71 2.80
C ASP A 550 -26.37 25.14 2.42
N VAL A 551 -26.16 24.84 1.14
CA VAL A 551 -24.88 24.36 0.62
C VAL A 551 -23.80 25.45 0.76
N GLU A 552 -24.07 26.69 0.35
CA GLU A 552 -23.15 27.82 0.52
C GLU A 552 -22.80 28.05 2.00
N ASN A 553 -23.78 28.00 2.89
CA ASN A 553 -23.56 28.12 4.33
C ASN A 553 -22.69 26.99 4.88
N ALA A 554 -22.89 25.76 4.41
CA ALA A 554 -22.09 24.61 4.84
C ALA A 554 -20.64 24.75 4.35
N ILE A 555 -20.40 25.17 3.11
CA ILE A 555 -19.05 25.44 2.58
C ILE A 555 -18.37 26.54 3.39
N ASN A 556 -19.05 27.66 3.63
CA ASN A 556 -18.51 28.77 4.43
C ASN A 556 -18.16 28.33 5.87
N LEU A 557 -19.00 27.51 6.49
CA LEU A 557 -18.75 26.97 7.82
C LEU A 557 -17.56 26.00 7.81
N TRP A 558 -17.47 25.14 6.81
CA TRP A 558 -16.36 24.22 6.63
C TRP A 558 -15.04 24.99 6.46
N GLU A 559 -14.98 25.99 5.58
CA GLU A 559 -13.80 26.83 5.38
C GLU A 559 -13.38 27.55 6.68
N SER A 560 -14.35 28.11 7.42
CA SER A 560 -14.07 28.81 8.67
C SER A 560 -13.50 27.90 9.77
N ASN A 561 -13.71 26.61 9.68
CA ASN A 561 -13.22 25.61 10.61
C ASN A 561 -11.84 25.03 10.23
N LEU A 562 -11.30 25.40 9.06
CA LEU A 562 -9.96 24.99 8.66
C LEU A 562 -8.90 25.68 9.52
N LYS A 563 -7.83 24.96 9.82
CA LYS A 563 -6.77 25.45 10.73
C LYS A 563 -5.40 25.10 10.20
N ASP A 564 -4.45 25.98 10.45
CA ASP A 564 -3.04 25.64 10.27
C ASP A 564 -2.52 24.87 11.48
N VAL A 565 -1.85 23.75 11.24
CA VAL A 565 -1.40 22.82 12.28
C VAL A 565 0.09 22.62 12.18
N LYS A 566 0.77 22.67 13.34
CA LYS A 566 2.19 22.31 13.45
C LYS A 566 2.32 21.12 14.40
N ASN A 567 3.00 20.09 13.92
CA ASN A 567 3.30 18.90 14.68
C ASN A 567 4.81 18.65 14.74
N HIS A 568 5.28 18.22 15.90
CA HIS A 568 6.65 17.80 16.12
C HIS A 568 6.61 16.37 16.65
N TYR A 569 7.41 15.50 16.07
CA TYR A 569 7.54 14.11 16.50
C TYR A 569 9.00 13.82 16.82
N LEU A 570 9.24 13.22 17.96
CA LEU A 570 10.55 12.66 18.30
C LEU A 570 10.34 11.17 18.52
N ARG A 571 11.02 10.34 17.76
CA ARG A 571 10.95 8.88 17.85
C ARG A 571 12.31 8.31 18.24
N ILE A 572 12.30 7.37 19.18
CA ILE A 572 13.47 6.55 19.54
C ILE A 572 13.10 5.09 19.28
N THR A 573 13.97 4.39 18.58
CA THR A 573 13.79 2.99 18.22
C THR A 573 14.99 2.18 18.72
N ALA A 574 14.74 1.09 19.42
CA ALA A 574 15.74 0.11 19.79
C ALA A 574 15.39 -1.24 19.18
N LYS A 575 16.31 -1.84 18.44
CA LYS A 575 16.13 -3.14 17.77
C LYS A 575 17.22 -4.09 18.24
N LEU A 576 16.83 -5.30 18.61
CA LEU A 576 17.73 -6.41 18.93
C LEU A 576 17.38 -7.60 18.05
N THR A 577 18.37 -8.16 17.39
CA THR A 577 18.26 -9.41 16.62
C THR A 577 19.26 -10.41 17.19
N VAL A 578 18.79 -11.55 17.70
CA VAL A 578 19.57 -12.57 18.39
C VAL A 578 19.71 -13.84 17.54
#